data_87257be9559182e93161ae370bf14fca
#
_entry.id   87257be9559182e93161ae370bf14fca
#
_cell.length_a   1.000
_cell.length_b   1.000
_cell.length_c   1.000
_cell.angle_alpha   90.00
_cell.angle_beta   90.00
_cell.angle_gamma   90.00
#
_symmetry.space_group_name_H-M   'P 1'
#
loop_
_entity.id
_entity.type
_entity.pdbx_description
1 polymer ?
#
loop_
_entity_poly.entity_id
_entity_poly.type
_entity_poly.pdbx_seq_one_letter_code
_entity_poly.pdbx_strand_id
1 'polypeptide(L)'
;MKKSLDVEILGQKFTISSDAEEGYMLKIAGYVDGKMQELMQNTKPVAKTNVAMLAALNIADEYHRLKDTHEAILNRLDQLSKKLSTTLTEEG
;
A
#
# COMPACT_ATOMS: atom_id res chain seq x y z
N MET A 1 3.07 -10.29 -19.86
CA MET A 1 4.50 -10.28 -20.21
C MET A 1 5.23 -9.27 -19.34
N LYS A 2 6.32 -9.69 -18.72
CA LYS A 2 7.09 -8.81 -17.85
C LYS A 2 7.87 -7.78 -18.67
N LYS A 3 7.85 -6.57 -18.22
CA LYS A 3 8.60 -5.47 -18.84
C LYS A 3 9.62 -4.95 -17.84
N SER A 4 10.74 -4.48 -18.34
CA SER A 4 11.75 -3.83 -17.51
C SER A 4 11.45 -2.35 -17.45
N LEU A 5 11.53 -1.77 -16.27
CA LEU A 5 11.25 -0.36 -16.05
C LEU A 5 12.31 0.21 -15.12
N ASP A 6 12.83 1.39 -15.48
CA ASP A 6 13.79 2.10 -14.64
C ASP A 6 13.03 3.04 -13.70
N VAL A 7 13.34 2.92 -12.41
CA VAL A 7 12.76 3.79 -11.38
C VAL A 7 13.88 4.41 -10.58
N GLU A 8 13.60 5.55 -9.96
CA GLU A 8 14.57 6.24 -9.12
C GLU A 8 14.00 6.39 -7.71
N ILE A 9 14.78 5.95 -6.73
CA ILE A 9 14.40 6.04 -5.32
C ILE A 9 15.61 6.58 -4.56
N LEU A 10 15.43 7.72 -3.86
CA LEU A 10 16.49 8.42 -3.15
C LEU A 10 17.73 8.67 -4.03
N GLY A 11 17.50 9.05 -5.27
CA GLY A 11 18.56 9.33 -6.22
C GLY A 11 19.25 8.11 -6.79
N GLN A 12 18.84 6.90 -6.41
CA GLN A 12 19.39 5.67 -6.96
C GLN A 12 18.46 5.11 -8.03
N LYS A 13 19.05 4.70 -9.13
CA LYS A 13 18.31 4.11 -10.24
C LYS A 13 18.24 2.60 -10.08
N PHE A 14 17.07 2.06 -10.27
CA PHE A 14 16.83 0.61 -10.23
C PHE A 14 16.11 0.21 -11.49
N THR A 15 16.47 -0.95 -12.02
CA THR A 15 15.71 -1.56 -13.09
C THR A 15 14.87 -2.67 -12.47
N ILE A 16 13.58 -2.55 -12.58
CA ILE A 16 12.66 -3.56 -12.04
C ILE A 16 11.96 -4.26 -13.19
N SER A 17 11.57 -5.51 -12.95
CA SER A 17 10.84 -6.31 -13.90
C SER A 17 9.45 -6.57 -13.34
N SER A 18 8.41 -6.23 -14.10
CA SER A 18 7.05 -6.39 -13.64
C SER A 18 6.12 -6.58 -14.82
N ASP A 19 5.03 -7.30 -14.60
CA ASP A 19 3.94 -7.43 -15.57
C ASP A 19 2.85 -6.38 -15.33
N ALA A 20 3.01 -5.56 -14.29
CA ALA A 20 2.10 -4.47 -14.01
C ALA A 20 2.28 -3.33 -15.02
N GLU A 21 1.26 -2.50 -15.15
CA GLU A 21 1.31 -1.34 -16.01
C GLU A 21 2.39 -0.36 -15.57
N GLU A 22 3.08 0.24 -16.55
CA GLU A 22 4.18 1.15 -16.29
C GLU A 22 3.78 2.33 -15.40
N GLY A 23 2.65 2.98 -15.69
CA GLY A 23 2.17 4.11 -14.90
C GLY A 23 1.91 3.71 -13.45
N TYR A 24 1.38 2.51 -13.24
CA TYR A 24 1.16 1.99 -11.90
C TYR A 24 2.48 1.78 -11.16
N MET A 25 3.47 1.19 -11.81
CA MET A 25 4.76 0.95 -11.18
C MET A 25 5.51 2.24 -10.88
N LEU A 26 5.39 3.26 -11.73
CA LEU A 26 5.95 4.57 -11.46
C LEU A 26 5.30 5.21 -10.22
N LYS A 27 4.00 5.04 -10.08
CA LYS A 27 3.26 5.53 -8.91
C LYS A 27 3.74 4.85 -7.64
N ILE A 28 3.93 3.53 -7.69
CA ILE A 28 4.42 2.76 -6.55
C ILE A 28 5.83 3.22 -6.17
N ALA A 29 6.72 3.35 -7.15
CA ALA A 29 8.09 3.80 -6.91
C ALA A 29 8.12 5.20 -6.30
N GLY A 30 7.24 6.09 -6.79
CA GLY A 30 7.12 7.44 -6.24
C GLY A 30 6.66 7.44 -4.79
N TYR A 31 5.75 6.53 -4.45
CA TYR A 31 5.28 6.39 -3.08
C TYR A 31 6.41 5.94 -2.14
N VAL A 32 7.18 4.93 -2.54
CA VAL A 32 8.32 4.45 -1.77
C VAL A 32 9.36 5.56 -1.60
N ASP A 33 9.67 6.25 -2.70
CA ASP A 33 10.61 7.36 -2.68
C ASP A 33 10.18 8.45 -1.69
N GLY A 34 8.91 8.83 -1.72
CA GLY A 34 8.35 9.82 -0.80
C GLY A 34 8.44 9.38 0.65
N LYS A 35 8.16 8.12 0.93
CA LYS A 35 8.27 7.57 2.28
C LYS A 35 9.71 7.62 2.79
N MET A 36 10.66 7.25 1.95
CA MET A 36 12.06 7.27 2.34
C MET A 36 12.57 8.69 2.56
N GLN A 37 12.16 9.63 1.71
CA GLN A 37 12.53 11.03 1.88
C GLN A 37 11.99 11.60 3.19
N GLU A 38 10.73 11.30 3.50
CA GLU A 38 10.10 11.73 4.75
C GLU A 38 10.84 11.21 5.97
N LEU A 39 11.21 9.93 5.95
CA LEU A 39 11.96 9.34 7.06
C LEU A 39 13.35 9.94 7.21
N MET A 40 14.01 10.26 6.11
CA MET A 40 15.32 10.90 6.16
C MET A 40 15.28 12.31 6.75
N GLN A 41 14.19 13.02 6.53
CA GLN A 41 14.02 14.37 7.07
C GLN A 41 13.75 14.37 8.57
N ASN A 42 13.06 13.33 9.06
CA ASN A 42 12.58 13.29 10.43
C ASN A 42 13.52 12.52 11.38
N THR A 43 14.56 11.90 10.86
CA THR A 43 15.49 11.12 11.67
C THR A 43 16.90 11.68 11.50
N LYS A 44 17.78 11.33 12.46
CA LYS A 44 19.20 11.67 12.36
C LYS A 44 19.79 10.97 11.13
N PRO A 45 20.91 11.47 10.60
CA PRO A 45 21.53 10.83 9.46
C PRO A 45 21.75 9.34 9.72
N VAL A 46 21.10 8.51 8.93
CA VAL A 46 21.22 7.06 8.99
C VAL A 46 21.53 6.54 7.60
N ALA A 47 22.08 5.34 7.54
CA ALA A 47 22.37 4.70 6.26
C ALA A 47 21.08 4.51 5.48
N LYS A 48 21.17 4.64 4.16
CA LYS A 48 20.01 4.45 3.27
C LYS A 48 19.36 3.08 3.48
N THR A 49 20.15 2.06 3.79
CA THR A 49 19.66 0.71 4.07
C THR A 49 18.70 0.72 5.25
N ASN A 50 19.04 1.43 6.32
CA ASN A 50 18.19 1.52 7.50
C ASN A 50 16.91 2.29 7.20
N VAL A 51 17.01 3.35 6.39
CA VAL A 51 15.83 4.10 5.95
C VAL A 51 14.91 3.20 5.14
N ALA A 52 15.47 2.38 4.26
CA ALA A 52 14.69 1.43 3.45
C ALA A 52 13.95 0.43 4.33
N MET A 53 14.62 -0.09 5.38
CA MET A 53 13.99 -1.02 6.32
C MET A 53 12.84 -0.36 7.06
N LEU A 54 13.05 0.88 7.54
CA LEU A 54 12.00 1.63 8.23
C LEU A 54 10.84 1.94 7.30
N ALA A 55 11.13 2.29 6.05
CA ALA A 55 10.09 2.54 5.06
C ALA A 55 9.28 1.27 4.80
N ALA A 56 9.95 0.13 4.69
CA ALA A 56 9.27 -1.15 4.48
C ALA A 56 8.34 -1.48 5.64
N LEU A 57 8.79 -1.29 6.88
CA LEU A 57 7.96 -1.50 8.06
C LEU A 57 6.76 -0.56 8.08
N ASN A 58 6.99 0.71 7.74
CA ASN A 58 5.94 1.72 7.71
C ASN A 58 4.87 1.37 6.68
N ILE A 59 5.30 1.00 5.48
CA ILE A 59 4.39 0.62 4.39
C ILE A 59 3.64 -0.66 4.73
N ALA A 60 4.31 -1.64 5.32
CA ALA A 60 3.65 -2.88 5.75
C ALA A 60 2.60 -2.60 6.82
N ASP A 61 2.89 -1.70 7.76
CA ASP A 61 1.93 -1.29 8.78
C ASP A 61 0.71 -0.63 8.14
N GLU A 62 0.92 0.29 7.20
CA GLU A 62 -0.18 0.93 6.47
C GLU A 62 -1.03 -0.09 5.73
N TYR A 63 -0.37 -1.06 5.07
CA TYR A 63 -1.07 -2.12 4.35
C TYR A 63 -1.97 -2.92 5.27
N HIS A 64 -1.45 -3.35 6.42
CA HIS A 64 -2.21 -4.17 7.34
C HIS A 64 -3.37 -3.43 7.98
N ARG A 65 -3.17 -2.16 8.33
CA ARG A 65 -4.26 -1.32 8.85
C ARG A 65 -5.35 -1.13 7.83
N LEU A 66 -4.97 -0.89 6.58
CA LEU A 66 -5.92 -0.72 5.50
C LEU A 66 -6.70 -2.01 5.24
N LYS A 67 -6.00 -3.14 5.27
CA LYS A 67 -6.62 -4.45 5.11
C LYS A 67 -7.63 -4.73 6.21
N ASP A 68 -7.27 -4.45 7.47
CA ASP A 68 -8.16 -4.65 8.61
C ASP A 68 -9.41 -3.77 8.49
N THR A 69 -9.23 -2.52 8.09
CA THR A 69 -10.34 -1.59 7.88
C THR A 69 -11.26 -2.10 6.77
N HIS A 70 -10.67 -2.58 5.69
CA HIS A 70 -11.43 -3.13 4.56
C HIS A 70 -12.26 -4.34 4.98
N GLU A 71 -11.66 -5.25 5.73
CA GLU A 71 -12.35 -6.44 6.24
C GLU A 71 -13.50 -6.06 7.19
N ALA A 72 -13.26 -5.06 8.05
CA ALA A 72 -14.29 -4.58 8.96
C ALA A 72 -15.48 -3.99 8.20
N ILE A 73 -15.21 -3.24 7.13
CA ILE A 73 -16.26 -2.66 6.29
C ILE A 73 -17.05 -3.77 5.59
N LEU A 74 -16.35 -4.75 5.03
CA LEU A 74 -17.00 -5.88 4.37
C LEU A 74 -17.90 -6.66 5.33
N ASN A 75 -17.43 -6.91 6.55
CA ASN A 75 -18.20 -7.60 7.57
C ASN A 75 -19.44 -6.81 7.94
N ARG A 76 -19.31 -5.50 8.08
CA ARG A 76 -20.45 -4.64 8.42
C ARG A 76 -21.49 -4.63 7.29
N LEU A 77 -21.03 -4.56 6.05
CA LEU A 77 -21.93 -4.61 4.89
C LEU A 77 -22.66 -5.94 4.84
N ASP A 78 -21.96 -7.04 5.10
CA ASP A 78 -22.56 -8.37 5.14
C ASP A 78 -23.65 -8.47 6.21
N GLN A 79 -23.36 -7.95 7.42
CA GLN A 79 -24.32 -7.93 8.51
C GLN A 79 -25.55 -7.11 8.17
N LEU A 80 -25.37 -5.94 7.55
CA LEU A 80 -26.45 -5.07 7.14
C LEU A 80 -27.29 -5.74 6.05
N SER A 81 -26.65 -6.41 5.09
CA SER A 81 -27.33 -7.13 4.03
C SER A 81 -28.19 -8.24 4.59
N LYS A 82 -27.68 -9.02 5.53
CA LYS A 82 -28.41 -10.10 6.19
C LYS A 82 -29.60 -9.57 6.97
N LYS A 83 -29.39 -8.46 7.68
CA LYS A 83 -30.45 -7.82 8.46
C LYS A 83 -31.58 -7.33 7.57
N LEU A 84 -31.26 -6.70 6.44
CA LEU A 84 -32.24 -6.22 5.49
C LEU A 84 -33.01 -7.40 4.87
N SER A 85 -32.32 -8.46 4.50
CA SER A 85 -32.93 -9.63 3.94
C SER A 85 -33.94 -10.27 4.91
N THR A 86 -33.57 -10.38 6.17
CA THR A 86 -34.43 -10.91 7.23
C THR A 86 -35.68 -10.04 7.40
N THR A 87 -35.49 -8.73 7.45
CA THR A 87 -36.58 -7.77 7.62
C THR A 87 -37.57 -7.86 6.45
N LEU A 88 -37.05 -7.93 5.23
CA LEU A 88 -37.92 -8.05 4.05
C LEU A 88 -38.68 -9.38 4.02
N THR A 89 -38.02 -10.43 4.47
CA THR A 89 -38.65 -11.76 4.55
C THR A 89 -39.79 -11.79 5.59
N GLU A 90 -39.56 -11.14 6.73
CA GLU A 90 -40.56 -11.09 7.80
C GLU A 90 -41.78 -10.27 7.42
N GLU A 91 -41.65 -9.27 6.61
CA GLU A 91 -42.74 -8.41 6.16
C GLU A 91 -43.56 -9.04 5.04
N GLY A 92 -42.95 -9.97 4.33
CA GLY A 92 -43.59 -10.66 3.21
C GLY A 92 -44.29 -11.89 3.65
#